data_9931031ede149fce84c4c4b9f2446d29
#
_entry.id   9931031ede149fce84c4c4b9f2446d29
#
_cell.length_a   1.000
_cell.length_b   1.000
_cell.length_c   1.000
_cell.angle_alpha   90.00
_cell.angle_beta   90.00
_cell.angle_gamma   90.00
#
_symmetry.space_group_name_H-M   'P 1'
#
loop_
_entity.id
_entity.type
_entity.pdbx_description
1 polymer ?
#
loop_
_entity_poly.entity_id
_entity_poly.type
_entity_poly.pdbx_seq_one_letter_code
_entity_poly.pdbx_strand_id
1 'polypeptide(L)'
;VELFTDGANASQIVISVHDGKDPMEVRNKIGRTYKYLTPLLPEQIIERTTGDTIRQLEFITYILIAFAAIALIVGSFIIANTFAMIVAQRTSEFALLRSIGVSSFQIGFSVVMEAVVISLIGGALGLVLGVGVINVLVFVLNQTGSELSSIAISYSTSAFVLPLLFALAATVLSAIVPARRAGNLPPVEAFDSADSKATSTSRGSTIVAAVLLTLGGSLIVAGALVSAVNDIDLQTESRMGLIGAGALLGFGGLALAGPTFSKMISMSIGVLICLPFKAVGKLAQRNTLRNPRRSATTAVAVTLSVGLVSCVGVIGATTRASVFG
;
A
#
# COMPACT_ATOMS: atom_id res chain seq x y z
N VAL A 1 -37.44 20.64 28.01
CA VAL A 1 -37.25 20.73 26.53
C VAL A 1 -36.74 22.12 26.17
N GLU A 2 -37.20 23.20 26.84
CA GLU A 2 -36.71 24.58 26.61
C GLU A 2 -35.25 24.82 26.99
N LEU A 3 -34.65 23.96 27.80
CA LEU A 3 -33.26 24.10 28.29
C LEU A 3 -32.21 23.77 27.23
N PHE A 4 -32.55 23.06 26.13
CA PHE A 4 -31.59 22.54 25.17
C PHE A 4 -31.89 22.87 23.70
N THR A 5 -33.02 23.49 23.42
CA THR A 5 -33.42 23.90 22.08
C THR A 5 -34.16 25.25 22.17
N ASP A 6 -33.89 26.20 21.31
CA ASP A 6 -34.61 27.48 21.22
C ASP A 6 -36.12 27.30 20.88
N GLY A 7 -36.75 26.26 21.43
CA GLY A 7 -38.20 26.00 21.41
C GLY A 7 -38.76 25.35 20.16
N ALA A 8 -37.97 25.11 19.12
CA ALA A 8 -38.55 24.66 17.84
C ALA A 8 -38.44 23.13 17.56
N ASN A 9 -37.29 22.49 17.81
CA ASN A 9 -37.11 21.06 17.51
C ASN A 9 -36.11 20.39 18.46
N ALA A 10 -36.52 19.32 19.14
CA ALA A 10 -35.61 18.47 19.90
C ALA A 10 -35.16 17.29 19.00
N SER A 11 -33.88 17.20 18.75
CA SER A 11 -33.31 16.08 17.99
C SER A 11 -33.23 14.78 18.80
N GLN A 12 -33.18 14.90 20.13
CA GLN A 12 -33.10 13.75 21.05
C GLN A 12 -33.76 14.09 22.39
N ILE A 13 -34.55 13.17 22.94
CA ILE A 13 -35.21 13.29 24.24
C ILE A 13 -34.71 12.13 25.11
N VAL A 14 -34.06 12.43 26.22
CA VAL A 14 -33.62 11.42 27.20
C VAL A 14 -34.68 11.31 28.29
N ILE A 15 -35.18 10.09 28.53
CA ILE A 15 -36.20 9.79 29.51
C ILE A 15 -35.59 8.93 30.60
N SER A 16 -35.64 9.39 31.86
CA SER A 16 -35.26 8.57 33.01
C SER A 16 -36.47 7.75 33.47
N VAL A 17 -36.24 6.43 33.60
CA VAL A 17 -37.27 5.51 34.11
C VAL A 17 -37.17 5.45 35.63
N HIS A 18 -38.31 5.60 36.31
CA HIS A 18 -38.38 5.55 37.76
C HIS A 18 -38.05 4.17 38.32
N ASP A 19 -37.41 4.14 39.49
CA ASP A 19 -37.00 2.87 40.12
C ASP A 19 -38.20 1.94 40.30
N GLY A 20 -38.03 0.69 39.84
CA GLY A 20 -39.02 -0.40 39.94
C GLY A 20 -39.88 -0.63 38.70
N LYS A 21 -39.69 0.13 37.60
CA LYS A 21 -40.33 -0.18 36.30
C LYS A 21 -39.33 -0.73 35.29
N ASP A 22 -39.79 -1.69 34.50
CA ASP A 22 -38.98 -2.29 33.43
C ASP A 22 -38.81 -1.29 32.28
N PRO A 23 -37.55 -0.92 31.92
CA PRO A 23 -37.26 -0.02 30.81
C PRO A 23 -37.83 -0.52 29.47
N MET A 24 -37.92 -1.82 29.27
CA MET A 24 -38.50 -2.45 28.08
C MET A 24 -40.01 -2.18 27.95
N GLU A 25 -40.75 -2.24 29.06
CA GLU A 25 -42.17 -1.96 29.07
C GLU A 25 -42.46 -0.49 28.75
N VAL A 26 -41.66 0.43 29.35
CA VAL A 26 -41.76 1.87 29.11
C VAL A 26 -41.44 2.19 27.64
N ARG A 27 -40.38 1.62 27.07
CA ARG A 27 -40.03 1.75 25.65
C ARG A 27 -41.17 1.32 24.74
N ASN A 28 -41.74 0.15 25.00
CA ASN A 28 -42.83 -0.40 24.17
C ASN A 28 -44.11 0.43 24.27
N LYS A 29 -44.39 1.01 25.43
CA LYS A 29 -45.54 1.91 25.64
C LYS A 29 -45.35 3.23 24.88
N ILE A 30 -44.16 3.82 24.93
CA ILE A 30 -43.83 5.06 24.18
C ILE A 30 -43.93 4.78 22.67
N GLY A 31 -43.37 3.71 22.15
CA GLY A 31 -43.42 3.37 20.73
C GLY A 31 -44.81 3.08 20.19
N ARG A 32 -45.74 2.57 21.05
CA ARG A 32 -47.15 2.38 20.69
C ARG A 32 -47.94 3.70 20.72
N THR A 33 -47.61 4.60 21.64
CA THR A 33 -48.32 5.85 21.81
C THR A 33 -47.90 6.92 20.80
N TYR A 34 -46.58 6.97 20.50
CA TYR A 34 -45.99 7.99 19.62
C TYR A 34 -45.32 7.32 18.42
N LYS A 35 -46.08 7.15 17.33
CA LYS A 35 -45.63 6.46 16.10
C LYS A 35 -44.45 7.15 15.39
N TYR A 36 -44.20 8.41 15.69
CA TYR A 36 -43.10 9.21 15.09
C TYR A 36 -41.80 9.18 15.90
N LEU A 37 -41.82 8.55 17.09
CA LEU A 37 -40.64 8.43 17.94
C LEU A 37 -40.10 7.01 17.85
N THR A 38 -38.81 6.87 17.76
CA THR A 38 -38.11 5.60 17.82
C THR A 38 -37.44 5.47 19.21
N PRO A 39 -38.15 4.94 20.21
CA PRO A 39 -37.56 4.82 21.54
C PRO A 39 -36.50 3.74 21.55
N LEU A 40 -35.30 4.08 21.95
CA LEU A 40 -34.13 3.21 22.06
C LEU A 40 -33.75 3.02 23.52
N LEU A 41 -33.32 1.82 23.90
CA LEU A 41 -32.69 1.57 25.19
C LEU A 41 -31.25 2.09 25.18
N PRO A 42 -30.67 2.43 26.33
CA PRO A 42 -29.27 2.88 26.41
C PRO A 42 -28.30 1.93 25.73
N GLU A 43 -28.49 0.62 25.89
CA GLU A 43 -27.70 -0.42 25.25
C GLU A 43 -27.77 -0.36 23.72
N GLN A 44 -28.96 -0.11 23.17
CA GLN A 44 -29.16 0.03 21.72
C GLN A 44 -28.56 1.35 21.17
N ILE A 45 -28.55 2.38 21.98
CA ILE A 45 -27.89 3.65 21.60
C ILE A 45 -26.37 3.44 21.56
N ILE A 46 -25.82 2.82 22.59
CA ILE A 46 -24.40 2.46 22.67
C ILE A 46 -24.03 1.57 21.48
N GLU A 47 -24.81 0.53 21.22
CA GLU A 47 -24.55 -0.40 20.10
C GLU A 47 -24.59 0.32 18.73
N ARG A 48 -25.54 1.20 18.48
CA ARG A 48 -25.60 1.99 17.23
C ARG A 48 -24.45 2.97 17.12
N THR A 49 -24.21 3.77 18.16
CA THR A 49 -23.15 4.78 18.13
C THR A 49 -21.76 4.11 18.05
N THR A 50 -21.56 3.03 18.81
CA THR A 50 -20.32 2.26 18.77
C THR A 50 -20.18 1.52 17.45
N GLY A 51 -21.27 0.93 16.92
CA GLY A 51 -21.27 0.25 15.64
C GLY A 51 -20.91 1.17 14.47
N ASP A 52 -21.47 2.36 14.41
CA ASP A 52 -21.16 3.33 13.37
C ASP A 52 -19.71 3.84 13.49
N THR A 53 -19.24 4.08 14.71
CA THR A 53 -17.84 4.45 14.95
C THR A 53 -16.88 3.33 14.57
N ILE A 54 -17.19 2.07 14.93
CA ILE A 54 -16.39 0.91 14.54
C ILE A 54 -16.33 0.78 13.01
N ARG A 55 -17.45 0.91 12.30
CA ARG A 55 -17.47 0.86 10.83
C ARG A 55 -16.62 1.94 10.19
N GLN A 56 -16.62 3.16 10.73
CA GLN A 56 -15.77 4.24 10.25
C GLN A 56 -14.27 3.92 10.49
N LEU A 57 -13.94 3.37 11.65
CA LEU A 57 -12.57 2.95 11.96
C LEU A 57 -12.13 1.76 11.11
N GLU A 58 -13.02 0.80 10.84
CA GLU A 58 -12.76 -0.31 9.92
C GLU A 58 -12.44 0.19 8.51
N PHE A 59 -13.20 1.15 8.01
CA PHE A 59 -12.94 1.75 6.70
C PHE A 59 -11.55 2.37 6.61
N ILE A 60 -11.15 3.15 7.63
CA ILE A 60 -9.80 3.72 7.70
C ILE A 60 -8.74 2.61 7.77
N THR A 61 -9.00 1.56 8.53
CA THR A 61 -8.09 0.42 8.66
C THR A 61 -7.90 -0.29 7.33
N TYR A 62 -8.96 -0.53 6.55
CA TYR A 62 -8.84 -1.13 5.22
C TYR A 62 -8.03 -0.26 4.25
N ILE A 63 -8.22 1.06 4.29
CA ILE A 63 -7.41 2.00 3.50
C ILE A 63 -5.94 1.90 3.88
N LEU A 64 -5.62 1.92 5.18
CA LEU A 64 -4.24 1.81 5.66
C LEU A 64 -3.59 0.49 5.30
N ILE A 65 -4.33 -0.63 5.38
CA ILE A 65 -3.86 -1.95 4.95
C ILE A 65 -3.58 -1.97 3.44
N ALA A 66 -4.46 -1.38 2.63
CA ALA A 66 -4.25 -1.27 1.20
C ALA A 66 -2.98 -0.47 0.87
N PHE A 67 -2.75 0.64 1.55
CA PHE A 67 -1.52 1.41 1.41
C PHE A 67 -0.27 0.63 1.84
N ALA A 68 -0.35 -0.06 2.97
CA ALA A 68 0.75 -0.92 3.44
C ALA A 68 1.08 -2.03 2.44
N ALA A 69 0.06 -2.67 1.85
CA ALA A 69 0.23 -3.70 0.84
C ALA A 69 0.87 -3.14 -0.45
N ILE A 70 0.43 -1.97 -0.92
CA ILE A 70 1.03 -1.29 -2.06
C ILE A 70 2.50 -0.95 -1.76
N ALA A 71 2.79 -0.36 -0.60
CA ALA A 71 4.15 -0.03 -0.18
C ALA A 71 5.04 -1.28 -0.11
N LEU A 72 4.49 -2.41 0.38
CA LEU A 72 5.18 -3.69 0.44
C LEU A 72 5.55 -4.22 -0.96
N ILE A 73 4.62 -4.18 -1.92
CA ILE A 73 4.84 -4.61 -3.30
C ILE A 73 5.96 -3.79 -3.94
N VAL A 74 5.93 -2.47 -3.75
CA VAL A 74 6.94 -1.56 -4.30
C VAL A 74 8.29 -1.74 -3.64
N GLY A 75 8.30 -1.83 -2.32
CA GLY A 75 9.50 -2.13 -1.57
C GLY A 75 10.12 -3.44 -2.03
N SER A 76 9.31 -4.49 -2.19
CA SER A 76 9.75 -5.79 -2.72
C SER A 76 10.37 -5.68 -4.12
N PHE A 77 9.78 -4.89 -5.00
CA PHE A 77 10.31 -4.66 -6.35
C PHE A 77 11.65 -3.90 -6.32
N ILE A 78 11.76 -2.87 -5.48
CA ILE A 78 13.01 -2.11 -5.30
C ILE A 78 14.11 -3.02 -4.75
N ILE A 79 13.79 -3.82 -3.72
CA ILE A 79 14.71 -4.78 -3.10
C ILE A 79 15.19 -5.80 -4.13
N ALA A 80 14.28 -6.43 -4.88
CA ALA A 80 14.62 -7.41 -5.92
C ALA A 80 15.58 -6.82 -6.97
N ASN A 81 15.32 -5.60 -7.41
CA ASN A 81 16.18 -4.92 -8.38
C ASN A 81 17.55 -4.54 -7.79
N THR A 82 17.59 -4.10 -6.53
CA THR A 82 18.84 -3.76 -5.85
C THR A 82 19.71 -5.00 -5.66
N PHE A 83 19.15 -6.10 -5.18
CA PHE A 83 19.89 -7.37 -5.08
C PHE A 83 20.33 -7.91 -6.44
N ALA A 84 19.49 -7.78 -7.49
CA ALA A 84 19.89 -8.17 -8.84
C ALA A 84 21.09 -7.35 -9.34
N MET A 85 21.15 -6.06 -9.00
CA MET A 85 22.29 -5.19 -9.33
C MET A 85 23.54 -5.56 -8.54
N ILE A 86 23.42 -5.79 -7.22
CA ILE A 86 24.53 -6.21 -6.35
C ILE A 86 25.11 -7.54 -6.85
N VAL A 87 24.25 -8.52 -7.12
CA VAL A 87 24.69 -9.82 -7.68
C VAL A 87 25.43 -9.65 -9.01
N ALA A 88 24.92 -8.78 -9.89
CA ALA A 88 25.58 -8.51 -11.18
C ALA A 88 26.95 -7.84 -11.01
N GLN A 89 27.13 -6.97 -10.00
CA GLN A 89 28.41 -6.35 -9.70
C GLN A 89 29.43 -7.33 -9.11
N ARG A 90 28.97 -8.36 -8.38
CA ARG A 90 29.80 -9.37 -7.73
C ARG A 90 29.91 -10.68 -8.50
N THR A 91 29.53 -10.68 -9.80
CA THR A 91 29.51 -11.88 -10.64
C THR A 91 30.88 -12.55 -10.72
N SER A 92 31.98 -11.79 -10.88
CA SER A 92 33.35 -12.30 -10.93
C SER A 92 33.80 -12.94 -9.61
N GLU A 93 33.40 -12.35 -8.47
CA GLU A 93 33.69 -12.90 -7.14
C GLU A 93 32.98 -14.25 -6.95
N PHE A 94 31.69 -14.34 -7.32
CA PHE A 94 30.91 -15.58 -7.21
C PHE A 94 31.43 -16.67 -8.15
N ALA A 95 31.84 -16.32 -9.38
CA ALA A 95 32.42 -17.25 -10.32
C ALA A 95 33.79 -17.78 -9.83
N LEU A 96 34.61 -16.90 -9.20
CA LEU A 96 35.87 -17.31 -8.57
C LEU A 96 35.63 -18.26 -7.39
N LEU A 97 34.69 -17.97 -6.51
CA LEU A 97 34.29 -18.88 -5.43
C LEU A 97 33.82 -20.23 -5.93
N ARG A 98 33.11 -20.27 -7.06
CA ARG A 98 32.69 -21.50 -7.72
C ARG A 98 33.89 -22.30 -8.28
N SER A 99 34.90 -21.64 -8.80
CA SER A 99 36.10 -22.29 -9.33
C SER A 99 36.92 -23.01 -8.26
N ILE A 100 36.87 -22.56 -7.01
CA ILE A 100 37.52 -23.21 -5.86
C ILE A 100 36.62 -24.20 -5.12
N GLY A 101 35.38 -24.46 -5.66
CA GLY A 101 34.53 -25.55 -5.18
C GLY A 101 33.35 -25.14 -4.30
N VAL A 102 33.06 -23.85 -4.13
CA VAL A 102 31.87 -23.40 -3.39
C VAL A 102 30.61 -23.79 -4.15
N SER A 103 29.64 -24.38 -3.46
CA SER A 103 28.37 -24.82 -4.07
C SER A 103 27.45 -23.65 -4.43
N SER A 104 26.58 -23.86 -5.42
CA SER A 104 25.53 -22.91 -5.83
C SER A 104 24.64 -22.53 -4.67
N PHE A 105 24.32 -23.50 -3.81
CA PHE A 105 23.48 -23.27 -2.65
C PHE A 105 24.14 -22.35 -1.61
N GLN A 106 25.44 -22.54 -1.36
CA GLN A 106 26.18 -21.71 -0.40
C GLN A 106 26.24 -20.25 -0.83
N ILE A 107 26.46 -19.99 -2.13
CA ILE A 107 26.45 -18.62 -2.68
C ILE A 107 25.05 -18.02 -2.58
N GLY A 108 24.02 -18.76 -3.02
CA GLY A 108 22.65 -18.28 -2.92
C GLY A 108 22.21 -18.02 -1.48
N PHE A 109 22.57 -18.92 -0.56
CA PHE A 109 22.29 -18.77 0.87
C PHE A 109 22.97 -17.55 1.49
N SER A 110 24.24 -17.27 1.11
CA SER A 110 24.94 -16.05 1.56
C SER A 110 24.18 -14.76 1.17
N VAL A 111 23.69 -14.70 -0.07
CA VAL A 111 22.89 -13.56 -0.54
C VAL A 111 21.57 -13.43 0.23
N VAL A 112 20.91 -14.56 0.54
CA VAL A 112 19.68 -14.54 1.35
C VAL A 112 19.96 -14.10 2.79
N MET A 113 21.05 -14.55 3.41
CA MET A 113 21.45 -14.12 4.75
C MET A 113 21.77 -12.63 4.82
N GLU A 114 22.41 -12.07 3.78
CA GLU A 114 22.60 -10.64 3.63
C GLU A 114 21.24 -9.90 3.59
N ALA A 115 20.27 -10.42 2.84
CA ALA A 115 18.91 -9.88 2.80
C ALA A 115 18.21 -9.92 4.16
N VAL A 116 18.38 -11.00 4.94
CA VAL A 116 17.82 -11.12 6.31
C VAL A 116 18.41 -10.05 7.22
N VAL A 117 19.73 -9.87 7.22
CA VAL A 117 20.40 -8.86 8.06
C VAL A 117 19.92 -7.45 7.71
N ILE A 118 19.87 -7.13 6.40
CA ILE A 118 19.39 -5.82 5.93
C ILE A 118 17.93 -5.61 6.33
N SER A 119 17.09 -6.65 6.22
CA SER A 119 15.68 -6.58 6.60
C SER A 119 15.48 -6.35 8.09
N LEU A 120 16.27 -6.99 8.94
CA LEU A 120 16.16 -6.81 10.39
C LEU A 120 16.57 -5.38 10.79
N ILE A 121 17.66 -4.87 10.24
CA ILE A 121 18.11 -3.48 10.51
C ILE A 121 17.10 -2.48 9.96
N GLY A 122 16.69 -2.64 8.69
CA GLY A 122 15.74 -1.75 8.03
C GLY A 122 14.35 -1.82 8.68
N GLY A 123 13.90 -3.01 9.06
CA GLY A 123 12.65 -3.22 9.76
C GLY A 123 12.63 -2.58 11.16
N ALA A 124 13.72 -2.73 11.92
CA ALA A 124 13.86 -2.08 13.22
C ALA A 124 13.85 -0.55 13.09
N LEU A 125 14.60 0.01 12.13
CA LEU A 125 14.59 1.45 11.85
C LEU A 125 13.19 1.91 11.40
N GLY A 126 12.52 1.15 10.55
CA GLY A 126 11.16 1.44 10.11
C GLY A 126 10.16 1.48 11.27
N LEU A 127 10.26 0.55 12.22
CA LEU A 127 9.43 0.54 13.41
C LEU A 127 9.68 1.78 14.30
N VAL A 128 10.93 2.12 14.54
CA VAL A 128 11.30 3.32 15.34
C VAL A 128 10.74 4.59 14.68
N LEU A 129 10.93 4.73 13.37
CA LEU A 129 10.40 5.87 12.62
C LEU A 129 8.87 5.88 12.62
N GLY A 130 8.21 4.72 12.45
CA GLY A 130 6.75 4.61 12.49
C GLY A 130 6.17 5.03 13.82
N VAL A 131 6.73 4.54 14.92
CA VAL A 131 6.36 4.96 16.28
C VAL A 131 6.61 6.46 16.47
N GLY A 132 7.74 6.96 15.98
CA GLY A 132 8.05 8.39 16.05
C GLY A 132 7.01 9.25 15.34
N VAL A 133 6.62 8.89 14.12
CA VAL A 133 5.59 9.60 13.35
C VAL A 133 4.25 9.62 14.07
N ILE A 134 3.80 8.47 14.63
CA ILE A 134 2.54 8.39 15.37
C ILE A 134 2.58 9.30 16.61
N ASN A 135 3.68 9.29 17.38
CA ASN A 135 3.80 10.15 18.55
C ASN A 135 3.80 11.64 18.19
N VAL A 136 4.49 12.02 17.12
CA VAL A 136 4.47 13.41 16.61
C VAL A 136 3.06 13.80 16.17
N LEU A 137 2.35 12.91 15.47
CA LEU A 137 0.97 13.17 15.03
C LEU A 137 0.04 13.40 16.22
N VAL A 138 0.09 12.53 17.23
CA VAL A 138 -0.72 12.69 18.46
C VAL A 138 -0.33 13.94 19.22
N PHE A 139 0.95 14.27 19.30
CA PHE A 139 1.39 15.52 19.92
C PHE A 139 0.81 16.75 19.22
N VAL A 140 0.83 16.79 17.89
CA VAL A 140 0.25 17.89 17.10
C VAL A 140 -1.28 17.97 17.30
N LEU A 141 -1.98 16.82 17.27
CA LEU A 141 -3.43 16.78 17.51
C LEU A 141 -3.79 17.28 18.90
N ASN A 142 -3.01 16.95 19.92
CA ASN A 142 -3.21 17.47 21.29
C ASN A 142 -3.05 19.00 21.38
N GLN A 143 -2.18 19.58 20.56
CA GLN A 143 -2.00 21.05 20.53
C GLN A 143 -3.16 21.79 19.85
N THR A 144 -3.87 21.13 18.95
CA THR A 144 -5.01 21.73 18.22
C THR A 144 -6.33 21.69 18.98
N GLY A 145 -6.33 21.14 20.22
CA GLY A 145 -7.54 21.08 21.07
C GLY A 145 -8.63 20.15 20.51
N SER A 146 -8.30 19.23 19.60
CA SER A 146 -9.25 18.27 19.06
C SER A 146 -9.68 17.27 20.14
N GLU A 147 -10.94 16.86 20.12
CA GLU A 147 -11.49 15.83 21.04
C GLU A 147 -10.77 14.48 20.95
N LEU A 148 -9.97 14.28 19.91
CA LEU A 148 -9.07 13.14 19.72
C LEU A 148 -7.88 13.11 20.70
N SER A 149 -7.69 14.17 21.50
CA SER A 149 -6.61 14.27 22.48
C SER A 149 -6.64 13.22 23.61
N SER A 150 -7.78 12.55 23.78
CA SER A 150 -7.96 11.49 24.79
C SER A 150 -7.60 10.08 24.29
N ILE A 151 -7.11 9.93 23.04
CA ILE A 151 -6.72 8.62 22.51
C ILE A 151 -5.41 8.16 23.15
N ALA A 152 -5.52 7.23 24.08
CA ALA A 152 -4.36 6.53 24.62
C ALA A 152 -3.78 5.59 23.57
N ILE A 153 -2.52 5.81 23.17
CA ILE A 153 -1.84 4.90 22.23
C ILE A 153 -1.57 3.59 22.98
N SER A 154 -2.23 2.51 22.55
CA SER A 154 -1.96 1.16 23.06
C SER A 154 -0.93 0.48 22.15
N TYR A 155 0.24 0.19 22.71
CA TYR A 155 1.29 -0.55 22.02
C TYR A 155 1.08 -2.05 22.23
N SER A 156 0.42 -2.70 21.28
CA SER A 156 0.30 -4.16 21.26
C SER A 156 1.58 -4.81 20.71
N THR A 157 1.99 -5.94 21.25
CA THR A 157 3.12 -6.74 20.73
C THR A 157 2.94 -7.08 19.25
N SER A 158 1.71 -7.36 18.84
CA SER A 158 1.38 -7.63 17.42
C SER A 158 1.67 -6.45 16.49
N ALA A 159 1.52 -5.21 16.98
CA ALA A 159 1.81 -4.01 16.21
C ALA A 159 3.31 -3.85 15.87
N PHE A 160 4.19 -4.51 16.61
CA PHE A 160 5.63 -4.54 16.33
C PHE A 160 6.06 -5.78 15.55
N VAL A 161 5.55 -6.94 15.95
CA VAL A 161 5.99 -8.23 15.39
C VAL A 161 5.48 -8.42 13.96
N LEU A 162 4.20 -8.13 13.68
CA LEU A 162 3.62 -8.35 12.35
C LEU A 162 4.31 -7.54 11.26
N PRO A 163 4.53 -6.22 11.37
CA PRO A 163 5.24 -5.47 10.34
C PRO A 163 6.67 -5.96 10.11
N LEU A 164 7.37 -6.35 11.19
CA LEU A 164 8.73 -6.89 11.08
C LEU A 164 8.75 -8.22 10.32
N LEU A 165 7.81 -9.12 10.61
CA LEU A 165 7.66 -10.39 9.89
C LEU A 165 7.31 -10.16 8.42
N PHE A 166 6.39 -9.24 8.11
CA PHE A 166 6.05 -8.90 6.72
C PHE A 166 7.24 -8.30 5.98
N ALA A 167 8.00 -7.39 6.60
CA ALA A 167 9.20 -6.81 6.02
C ALA A 167 10.26 -7.88 5.75
N LEU A 168 10.48 -8.78 6.71
CA LEU A 168 11.42 -9.90 6.57
C LEU A 168 10.99 -10.84 5.44
N ALA A 169 9.73 -11.27 5.42
CA ALA A 169 9.20 -12.15 4.40
C ALA A 169 9.31 -11.53 3.01
N ALA A 170 8.89 -10.26 2.85
CA ALA A 170 8.96 -9.54 1.59
C ALA A 170 10.41 -9.40 1.09
N THR A 171 11.34 -9.07 1.97
CA THR A 171 12.76 -8.92 1.61
C THR A 171 13.37 -10.25 1.19
N VAL A 172 13.16 -11.30 1.97
CA VAL A 172 13.67 -12.65 1.66
C VAL A 172 13.10 -13.17 0.34
N LEU A 173 11.78 -13.09 0.15
CA LEU A 173 11.12 -13.50 -1.09
C LEU A 173 11.65 -12.73 -2.31
N SER A 174 11.87 -11.42 -2.16
CA SER A 174 12.41 -10.57 -3.21
C SER A 174 13.86 -10.92 -3.57
N ALA A 175 14.65 -11.39 -2.58
CA ALA A 175 16.05 -11.77 -2.77
C ALA A 175 16.22 -13.18 -3.35
N ILE A 176 15.21 -14.06 -3.30
CA ILE A 176 15.33 -15.47 -3.78
C ILE A 176 15.74 -15.54 -5.25
N VAL A 177 15.14 -14.75 -6.12
CA VAL A 177 15.43 -14.79 -7.56
C VAL A 177 16.86 -14.32 -7.84
N PRO A 178 17.33 -13.17 -7.33
CA PRO A 178 18.73 -12.76 -7.44
C PRO A 178 19.71 -13.79 -6.83
N ALA A 179 19.39 -14.32 -5.65
CA ALA A 179 20.22 -15.31 -4.97
C ALA A 179 20.41 -16.60 -5.78
N ARG A 180 19.33 -17.11 -6.37
CA ARG A 180 19.41 -18.28 -7.29
C ARG A 180 20.24 -17.96 -8.52
N ARG A 181 20.16 -16.75 -9.06
CA ARG A 181 21.00 -16.33 -10.19
C ARG A 181 22.46 -16.29 -9.80
N ALA A 182 22.81 -15.72 -8.63
CA ALA A 182 24.16 -15.71 -8.11
C ALA A 182 24.76 -17.12 -7.99
N GLY A 183 23.98 -18.06 -7.44
CA GLY A 183 24.42 -19.46 -7.29
C GLY A 183 24.58 -20.22 -8.62
N ASN A 184 23.86 -19.88 -9.67
CA ASN A 184 23.88 -20.60 -10.94
C ASN A 184 24.84 -20.01 -11.98
N LEU A 185 25.71 -19.08 -11.61
CA LEU A 185 26.71 -18.51 -12.51
C LEU A 185 27.74 -19.55 -12.89
N PRO A 186 28.00 -19.79 -14.19
CA PRO A 186 29.07 -20.70 -14.62
C PRO A 186 30.43 -20.07 -14.35
N PRO A 187 31.45 -20.89 -13.95
CA PRO A 187 32.82 -20.39 -13.65
C PRO A 187 33.48 -19.65 -14.83
N VAL A 188 33.09 -19.97 -16.05
CA VAL A 188 33.66 -19.38 -17.28
C VAL A 188 33.22 -17.92 -17.46
N GLU A 189 32.05 -17.49 -16.91
CA GLU A 189 31.62 -16.12 -16.97
C GLU A 189 32.50 -15.12 -16.15
N ALA A 190 33.38 -15.64 -15.28
CA ALA A 190 34.37 -14.80 -14.59
C ALA A 190 35.37 -14.15 -15.56
N PHE A 191 35.60 -14.74 -16.69
CA PHE A 191 36.59 -14.32 -17.70
C PHE A 191 35.96 -13.52 -18.84
N ASP A 192 34.63 -13.59 -18.98
CA ASP A 192 33.91 -12.84 -20.00
C ASP A 192 33.57 -11.49 -19.47
N SER A 193 34.23 -10.47 -20.02
CA SER A 193 34.05 -9.05 -19.62
C SER A 193 32.57 -8.71 -19.56
N ALA A 194 32.17 -8.09 -18.48
CA ALA A 194 30.81 -7.72 -18.07
C ALA A 194 30.01 -6.82 -19.07
N ASP A 195 30.33 -6.82 -20.34
CA ASP A 195 29.86 -5.82 -21.32
C ASP A 195 28.68 -6.25 -22.19
N SER A 196 28.11 -7.42 -22.03
CA SER A 196 27.17 -7.85 -23.08
C SER A 196 25.94 -8.67 -22.69
N LYS A 197 25.35 -8.50 -21.53
CA LYS A 197 23.94 -8.92 -21.41
C LYS A 197 23.10 -7.88 -20.67
N ALA A 198 22.80 -6.79 -21.38
CA ALA A 198 21.56 -6.05 -21.11
C ALA A 198 20.43 -7.10 -21.12
N THR A 199 20.00 -7.52 -19.93
CA THR A 199 18.92 -8.50 -19.77
C THR A 199 17.68 -7.96 -20.48
N SER A 200 17.43 -8.46 -21.67
CA SER A 200 16.23 -8.16 -22.45
C SER A 200 15.01 -8.43 -21.55
N THR A 201 14.11 -7.50 -21.51
CA THR A 201 12.82 -7.70 -20.81
C THR A 201 12.19 -8.96 -21.40
N SER A 202 12.03 -9.99 -20.58
CA SER A 202 11.43 -11.24 -21.02
C SER A 202 10.02 -10.96 -21.54
N ARG A 203 9.66 -11.47 -22.70
CA ARG A 203 8.28 -11.39 -23.24
C ARG A 203 7.26 -11.87 -22.22
N GLY A 204 7.59 -12.89 -21.42
CA GLY A 204 6.74 -13.39 -20.35
C GLY A 204 6.44 -12.34 -19.28
N SER A 205 7.44 -11.56 -18.85
CA SER A 205 7.22 -10.47 -17.87
C SER A 205 6.28 -9.38 -18.41
N THR A 206 6.39 -9.03 -19.67
CA THR A 206 5.50 -8.04 -20.32
C THR A 206 4.07 -8.55 -20.42
N ILE A 207 3.87 -9.83 -20.75
CA ILE A 207 2.55 -10.46 -20.83
C ILE A 207 1.90 -10.49 -19.43
N VAL A 208 2.63 -10.95 -18.41
CA VAL A 208 2.14 -10.97 -17.02
C VAL A 208 1.78 -9.57 -16.55
N ALA A 209 2.62 -8.58 -16.84
CA ALA A 209 2.32 -7.18 -16.51
C ALA A 209 1.05 -6.68 -17.19
N ALA A 210 0.86 -6.98 -18.48
CA ALA A 210 -0.35 -6.60 -19.22
C ALA A 210 -1.61 -7.29 -18.64
N VAL A 211 -1.53 -8.57 -18.31
CA VAL A 211 -2.63 -9.31 -17.67
C VAL A 211 -2.98 -8.72 -16.31
N LEU A 212 -1.98 -8.40 -15.48
CA LEU A 212 -2.22 -7.80 -14.16
C LEU A 212 -2.83 -6.40 -14.28
N LEU A 213 -2.38 -5.59 -15.24
CA LEU A 213 -2.95 -4.26 -15.48
C LEU A 213 -4.39 -4.32 -15.99
N THR A 214 -4.69 -5.24 -16.91
CA THR A 214 -6.05 -5.40 -17.44
C THR A 214 -7.00 -5.97 -16.40
N LEU A 215 -6.58 -6.98 -15.63
CA LEU A 215 -7.37 -7.53 -14.53
C LEU A 215 -7.55 -6.50 -13.41
N GLY A 216 -6.50 -5.79 -13.03
CA GLY A 216 -6.58 -4.73 -12.02
C GLY A 216 -7.52 -3.61 -12.44
N GLY A 217 -7.38 -3.13 -13.67
CA GLY A 217 -8.27 -2.13 -14.24
C GLY A 217 -9.73 -2.59 -14.33
N SER A 218 -9.97 -3.82 -14.77
CA SER A 218 -11.34 -4.38 -14.87
C SER A 218 -12.00 -4.54 -13.50
N LEU A 219 -11.26 -4.93 -12.45
CA LEU A 219 -11.79 -5.04 -11.09
C LEU A 219 -12.14 -3.66 -10.50
N ILE A 220 -11.31 -2.64 -10.74
CA ILE A 220 -11.61 -1.27 -10.31
C ILE A 220 -12.88 -0.75 -11.01
N VAL A 221 -12.95 -0.93 -12.33
CA VAL A 221 -14.11 -0.52 -13.12
C VAL A 221 -15.37 -1.29 -12.70
N ALA A 222 -15.27 -2.60 -12.49
CA ALA A 222 -16.38 -3.42 -12.00
C ALA A 222 -16.86 -2.94 -10.62
N GLY A 223 -15.94 -2.71 -9.66
CA GLY A 223 -16.30 -2.19 -8.34
C GLY A 223 -16.93 -0.80 -8.37
N ALA A 224 -16.50 0.06 -9.33
CA ALA A 224 -17.07 1.39 -9.52
C ALA A 224 -18.44 1.34 -10.23
N LEU A 225 -18.57 0.53 -11.30
CA LEU A 225 -19.82 0.44 -12.11
C LEU A 225 -20.95 -0.28 -11.37
N VAL A 226 -20.67 -1.27 -10.52
CA VAL A 226 -21.67 -1.93 -9.68
C VAL A 226 -22.42 -0.91 -8.81
N SER A 227 -21.83 0.23 -8.51
CA SER A 227 -22.53 1.32 -7.81
C SER A 227 -23.50 2.09 -8.70
N ALA A 228 -23.33 2.06 -10.00
CA ALA A 228 -24.16 2.79 -10.96
C ALA A 228 -25.33 1.94 -11.50
N VAL A 229 -25.22 0.61 -11.42
CA VAL A 229 -26.25 -0.34 -11.88
C VAL A 229 -27.03 -0.80 -10.65
N ASN A 230 -28.21 -0.20 -10.45
CA ASN A 230 -29.05 -0.30 -9.25
C ASN A 230 -29.62 -1.69 -8.91
N ASP A 231 -29.32 -2.75 -9.65
CA ASP A 231 -29.91 -4.08 -9.45
C ASP A 231 -29.04 -5.10 -8.72
N ILE A 232 -27.79 -4.75 -8.39
CA ILE A 232 -26.88 -5.66 -7.66
C ILE A 232 -26.49 -4.99 -6.34
N ASP A 233 -27.18 -5.38 -5.28
CA ASP A 233 -26.92 -4.93 -3.91
C ASP A 233 -25.70 -5.67 -3.32
N LEU A 234 -24.50 -5.40 -3.88
CA LEU A 234 -23.27 -5.84 -3.25
C LEU A 234 -23.03 -5.00 -2.00
N GLN A 235 -22.82 -5.69 -0.87
CA GLN A 235 -22.42 -5.02 0.37
C GLN A 235 -21.20 -4.13 0.10
N THR A 236 -21.17 -2.96 0.71
CA THR A 236 -20.09 -1.95 0.56
C THR A 236 -18.70 -2.57 0.74
N GLU A 237 -18.57 -3.54 1.64
CA GLU A 237 -17.34 -4.30 1.89
C GLU A 237 -16.84 -5.07 0.66
N SER A 238 -17.73 -5.75 -0.06
CA SER A 238 -17.39 -6.51 -1.27
C SER A 238 -16.91 -5.58 -2.39
N ARG A 239 -17.50 -4.43 -2.53
CA ARG A 239 -17.11 -3.39 -3.52
C ARG A 239 -15.74 -2.80 -3.21
N MET A 240 -15.48 -2.48 -1.94
CA MET A 240 -14.16 -2.02 -1.47
C MET A 240 -13.09 -3.10 -1.68
N GLY A 241 -13.44 -4.36 -1.43
CA GLY A 241 -12.56 -5.51 -1.70
C GLY A 241 -12.17 -5.62 -3.18
N LEU A 242 -13.13 -5.45 -4.09
CA LEU A 242 -12.88 -5.47 -5.54
C LEU A 242 -11.95 -4.32 -5.98
N ILE A 243 -12.23 -3.10 -5.53
CA ILE A 243 -11.42 -1.91 -5.85
C ILE A 243 -10.01 -2.05 -5.25
N GLY A 244 -9.92 -2.50 -4.00
CA GLY A 244 -8.63 -2.73 -3.33
C GLY A 244 -7.79 -3.81 -4.01
N ALA A 245 -8.39 -4.96 -4.33
CA ALA A 245 -7.73 -6.03 -5.08
C ALA A 245 -7.30 -5.55 -6.48
N GLY A 246 -8.17 -4.80 -7.16
CA GLY A 246 -7.87 -4.20 -8.46
C GLY A 246 -6.69 -3.22 -8.39
N ALA A 247 -6.63 -2.39 -7.37
CA ALA A 247 -5.51 -1.48 -7.13
C ALA A 247 -4.21 -2.24 -6.88
N LEU A 248 -4.21 -3.27 -6.02
CA LEU A 248 -3.03 -4.09 -5.75
C LEU A 248 -2.49 -4.78 -7.01
N LEU A 249 -3.38 -5.38 -7.82
CA LEU A 249 -3.01 -6.01 -9.09
C LEU A 249 -2.50 -4.97 -10.10
N GLY A 250 -3.14 -3.81 -10.17
CA GLY A 250 -2.73 -2.70 -11.02
C GLY A 250 -1.34 -2.18 -10.67
N PHE A 251 -1.05 -1.96 -9.39
CA PHE A 251 0.28 -1.54 -8.93
C PHE A 251 1.33 -2.62 -9.15
N GLY A 252 1.03 -3.90 -8.89
CA GLY A 252 1.91 -5.02 -9.21
C GLY A 252 2.20 -5.11 -10.71
N GLY A 253 1.18 -4.95 -11.53
CA GLY A 253 1.30 -4.88 -13.00
C GLY A 253 2.16 -3.71 -13.47
N LEU A 254 1.97 -2.51 -12.89
CA LEU A 254 2.77 -1.32 -13.19
C LEU A 254 4.25 -1.51 -12.80
N ALA A 255 4.52 -2.12 -11.65
CA ALA A 255 5.87 -2.43 -11.22
C ALA A 255 6.58 -3.38 -12.20
N LEU A 256 5.89 -4.43 -12.69
CA LEU A 256 6.42 -5.36 -13.67
C LEU A 256 6.51 -4.74 -15.07
N ALA A 257 5.60 -3.86 -15.44
CA ALA A 257 5.60 -3.14 -16.73
C ALA A 257 6.64 -2.01 -16.76
N GLY A 258 7.15 -1.58 -15.62
CA GLY A 258 8.07 -0.45 -15.47
C GLY A 258 9.21 -0.41 -16.48
N PRO A 259 9.97 -1.51 -16.71
CA PRO A 259 11.06 -1.53 -17.71
C PRO A 259 10.57 -1.29 -19.14
N THR A 260 9.38 -1.79 -19.49
CA THR A 260 8.78 -1.63 -20.82
C THR A 260 8.31 -0.18 -21.02
N PHE A 261 7.61 0.38 -20.03
CA PHE A 261 7.17 1.78 -20.03
C PHE A 261 8.35 2.75 -20.02
N SER A 262 9.36 2.50 -19.19
CA SER A 262 10.58 3.31 -19.14
C SER A 262 11.28 3.36 -20.50
N LYS A 263 11.36 2.24 -21.22
CA LYS A 263 11.92 2.20 -22.58
C LYS A 263 11.08 3.01 -23.56
N MET A 264 9.76 2.86 -23.54
CA MET A 264 8.84 3.57 -24.42
C MET A 264 8.89 5.09 -24.16
N ILE A 265 8.82 5.52 -22.91
CA ILE A 265 8.90 6.91 -22.49
C ILE A 265 10.27 7.51 -22.83
N SER A 266 11.36 6.80 -22.57
CA SER A 266 12.71 7.27 -22.91
C SER A 266 12.92 7.41 -24.42
N MET A 267 12.27 6.57 -25.22
CA MET A 267 12.27 6.75 -26.69
C MET A 267 11.51 8.01 -27.12
N SER A 268 10.31 8.22 -26.57
CA SER A 268 9.46 9.36 -26.94
C SER A 268 10.05 10.70 -26.46
N ILE A 269 10.42 10.79 -25.18
CA ILE A 269 11.04 11.99 -24.61
C ILE A 269 12.43 12.22 -25.21
N GLY A 270 13.17 11.13 -25.50
CA GLY A 270 14.48 11.22 -26.12
C GLY A 270 14.46 11.93 -27.47
N VAL A 271 13.42 11.70 -28.28
CA VAL A 271 13.23 12.42 -29.55
C VAL A 271 13.05 13.92 -29.29
N LEU A 272 12.26 14.29 -28.29
CA LEU A 272 12.01 15.69 -27.92
C LEU A 272 13.28 16.41 -27.44
N ILE A 273 14.09 15.73 -26.61
CA ILE A 273 15.35 16.26 -26.08
C ILE A 273 16.45 16.31 -27.16
N CYS A 274 16.44 15.37 -28.09
CA CYS A 274 17.40 15.36 -29.19
C CYS A 274 17.24 16.58 -30.17
N LEU A 275 16.04 17.16 -30.23
CA LEU A 275 15.79 18.34 -31.08
C LEU A 275 16.71 19.53 -30.74
N PRO A 276 16.79 20.02 -29.50
CA PRO A 276 17.68 21.13 -29.14
C PRO A 276 19.14 20.71 -28.90
N PHE A 277 19.39 19.48 -28.38
CA PHE A 277 20.73 19.07 -27.90
C PHE A 277 21.46 18.09 -28.82
N LYS A 278 20.92 17.78 -30.01
CA LYS A 278 21.57 16.94 -31.06
C LYS A 278 22.40 15.75 -30.51
N ALA A 279 23.74 15.88 -30.55
CA ALA A 279 24.66 14.80 -30.15
C ALA A 279 24.59 14.44 -28.64
N VAL A 280 24.50 15.46 -27.79
CA VAL A 280 24.42 15.24 -26.30
C VAL A 280 23.10 14.59 -25.90
N GLY A 281 21.97 15.02 -26.51
CA GLY A 281 20.68 14.41 -26.32
C GLY A 281 20.65 12.93 -26.74
N LYS A 282 21.29 12.61 -27.88
CA LYS A 282 21.39 11.22 -28.37
C LYS A 282 22.26 10.32 -27.49
N LEU A 283 23.33 10.87 -26.91
CA LEU A 283 24.14 10.18 -25.92
C LEU A 283 23.38 9.92 -24.61
N ALA A 284 22.66 10.92 -24.10
CA ALA A 284 21.83 10.79 -22.90
C ALA A 284 20.72 9.75 -23.11
N GLN A 285 20.03 9.77 -24.24
CA GLN A 285 19.02 8.79 -24.62
C GLN A 285 19.60 7.36 -24.66
N ARG A 286 20.73 7.19 -25.34
CA ARG A 286 21.39 5.87 -25.40
C ARG A 286 21.81 5.37 -24.05
N ASN A 287 22.31 6.23 -23.18
CA ASN A 287 22.74 5.87 -21.83
C ASN A 287 21.55 5.43 -20.96
N THR A 288 20.42 6.11 -21.06
CA THR A 288 19.17 5.73 -20.37
C THR A 288 18.62 4.39 -20.89
N LEU A 289 18.70 4.14 -22.20
CA LEU A 289 18.24 2.91 -22.82
C LEU A 289 19.15 1.70 -22.55
N ARG A 290 20.41 1.91 -22.12
CA ARG A 290 21.30 0.80 -21.72
C ARG A 290 20.84 0.09 -20.44
N ASN A 291 20.21 0.82 -19.50
CA ASN A 291 19.74 0.26 -18.22
C ASN A 291 18.29 0.63 -17.92
N PRO A 292 17.31 0.15 -18.69
CA PRO A 292 15.90 0.54 -18.56
C PRO A 292 15.29 0.11 -17.21
N ARG A 293 15.82 -0.92 -16.56
CA ARG A 293 15.35 -1.38 -15.25
C ARG A 293 15.64 -0.37 -14.14
N ARG A 294 16.82 0.25 -14.14
CA ARG A 294 17.19 1.26 -13.14
C ARG A 294 16.30 2.49 -13.24
N SER A 295 16.08 2.96 -14.46
CA SER A 295 15.16 4.10 -14.71
C SER A 295 13.71 3.75 -14.35
N ALA A 296 13.29 2.50 -14.62
CA ALA A 296 11.97 2.02 -14.26
C ALA A 296 11.75 2.00 -12.74
N THR A 297 12.74 1.56 -11.95
CA THR A 297 12.60 1.47 -10.49
C THR A 297 12.35 2.84 -9.87
N THR A 298 13.12 3.85 -10.28
CA THR A 298 12.92 5.22 -9.79
C THR A 298 11.60 5.80 -10.27
N ALA A 299 11.22 5.57 -11.53
CA ALA A 299 9.95 6.03 -12.08
C ALA A 299 8.75 5.41 -11.35
N VAL A 300 8.76 4.10 -11.10
CA VAL A 300 7.71 3.40 -10.35
C VAL A 300 7.62 3.92 -8.92
N ALA A 301 8.75 4.12 -8.24
CA ALA A 301 8.76 4.67 -6.88
C ALA A 301 8.14 6.07 -6.82
N VAL A 302 8.50 6.95 -7.77
CA VAL A 302 7.93 8.31 -7.86
C VAL A 302 6.43 8.25 -8.22
N THR A 303 6.04 7.44 -9.20
CA THR A 303 4.62 7.27 -9.59
C THR A 303 3.76 6.84 -8.39
N LEU A 304 4.27 5.93 -7.58
CA LEU A 304 3.57 5.48 -6.39
C LEU A 304 3.46 6.54 -5.31
N SER A 305 4.55 7.27 -5.05
CA SER A 305 4.53 8.36 -4.08
C SER A 305 3.52 9.44 -4.50
N VAL A 306 3.51 9.82 -5.77
CA VAL A 306 2.54 10.79 -6.32
C VAL A 306 1.13 10.22 -6.28
N GLY A 307 0.93 8.96 -6.66
CA GLY A 307 -0.37 8.28 -6.61
C GLY A 307 -0.94 8.23 -5.20
N LEU A 308 -0.10 7.91 -4.21
CA LEU A 308 -0.48 7.85 -2.80
C LEU A 308 -0.89 9.23 -2.26
N VAL A 309 -0.08 10.26 -2.53
CA VAL A 309 -0.40 11.65 -2.13
C VAL A 309 -1.69 12.14 -2.82
N SER A 310 -1.87 11.82 -4.10
CA SER A 310 -3.08 12.17 -4.85
C SER A 310 -4.32 11.48 -4.27
N CYS A 311 -4.21 10.20 -3.90
CA CYS A 311 -5.30 9.44 -3.30
C CYS A 311 -5.73 10.06 -1.96
N VAL A 312 -4.78 10.38 -1.07
CA VAL A 312 -5.06 11.06 0.20
C VAL A 312 -5.68 12.45 -0.04
N GLY A 313 -5.16 13.19 -1.02
CA GLY A 313 -5.69 14.50 -1.39
C GLY A 313 -7.14 14.44 -1.87
N VAL A 314 -7.48 13.47 -2.71
CA VAL A 314 -8.86 13.26 -3.20
C VAL A 314 -9.79 12.86 -2.06
N ILE A 315 -9.38 11.91 -1.20
CA ILE A 315 -10.18 11.51 -0.02
C ILE A 315 -10.44 12.72 0.87
N GLY A 316 -9.40 13.50 1.20
CA GLY A 316 -9.55 14.69 2.02
C GLY A 316 -10.47 15.75 1.40
N ALA A 317 -10.34 15.99 0.09
CA ALA A 317 -11.22 16.93 -0.62
C ALA A 317 -12.68 16.45 -0.65
N THR A 318 -12.90 15.15 -0.89
CA THR A 318 -14.25 14.55 -0.93
C THR A 318 -14.90 14.61 0.45
N THR A 319 -14.16 14.24 1.51
CA THR A 319 -14.68 14.33 2.89
C THR A 319 -15.05 15.76 3.24
N ARG A 320 -14.19 16.72 2.90
CA ARG A 320 -14.48 18.13 3.13
C ARG A 320 -15.74 18.60 2.39
N ALA A 321 -15.90 18.23 1.12
CA ALA A 321 -17.09 18.57 0.33
C ALA A 321 -18.37 17.92 0.89
N SER A 322 -18.28 16.71 1.46
CA SER A 322 -19.43 16.03 2.07
C SER A 322 -19.84 16.58 3.42
N VAL A 323 -18.92 17.24 4.15
CA VAL A 323 -19.19 17.79 5.49
C VAL A 323 -19.62 19.26 5.42
N PHE A 324 -19.07 20.03 4.47
CA PHE A 324 -19.28 21.48 4.38
C PHE A 324 -20.03 21.93 3.11
N GLY A 325 -20.40 21.02 2.22
CA GLY A 325 -21.24 21.26 1.05
C GLY A 325 -22.64 20.76 1.28
#